data_87203308b5f141223b28a9ed695c9ff1
#
_entry.id   87203308b5f141223b28a9ed695c9ff1
#
_cell.length_a   1.000
_cell.length_b   1.000
_cell.length_c   1.000
_cell.angle_alpha   90.00
_cell.angle_beta   90.00
_cell.angle_gamma   90.00
#
_symmetry.space_group_name_H-M   'P 1'
#
loop_
_entity.id
_entity.type
_entity.pdbx_description
1 polymer ?
#
loop_
_entity_poly.entity_id
_entity_poly.type
_entity_poly.pdbx_seq_one_letter_code
_entity_poly.pdbx_strand_id
1 'polypeptide(L)'
;MKFISGHNFAKNSNVVFSEVLPNMKTFIADSFELDSGQIIFSKIDHVHILLNLLKNESDLIDIKLITHEGDIGVDKKLFDLKPNCISKWYAQNVEYEHPDLIPIPIGLANDYCPITLKIHDLTENVEKKQNKKLLYINHRSSTCYNSRQWIYEYFKTNDWCTVDHPNLTLKEYKSQLDSHHFIICPRGNGVDTHRLWESLYCGIIPIVEKHIHYEGCLLNLPAIIVDSFKDLTEEFLQQKLIEFEYRKFNLEKLNVSWWIEKIKKGENL
;
A
#
# COMPACT_ATOMS: atom_id res chain seq x y z
N MET A 1 7.28 9.09 -14.34
CA MET A 1 6.32 8.31 -13.54
C MET A 1 6.18 8.98 -12.19
N LYS A 2 4.96 9.26 -11.73
CA LYS A 2 4.71 9.72 -10.36
C LYS A 2 4.33 8.51 -9.53
N PHE A 3 5.20 8.07 -8.62
CA PHE A 3 4.95 6.92 -7.78
C PHE A 3 3.86 7.17 -6.73
N ILE A 4 3.33 6.10 -6.18
CA ILE A 4 2.29 6.12 -5.16
C ILE A 4 2.93 6.45 -3.80
N SER A 5 2.41 7.43 -3.09
CA SER A 5 2.72 7.74 -1.69
C SER A 5 1.63 8.62 -1.09
N GLY A 6 1.56 8.73 0.24
CA GLY A 6 0.62 9.61 0.93
C GLY A 6 0.73 11.05 0.46
N HIS A 7 1.95 11.59 0.43
CA HIS A 7 2.20 12.95 -0.05
C HIS A 7 1.73 13.18 -1.50
N ASN A 8 1.90 12.18 -2.39
CA ASN A 8 1.44 12.32 -3.76
C ASN A 8 -0.10 12.25 -3.88
N PHE A 9 -0.80 11.54 -3.02
CA PHE A 9 -2.26 11.64 -2.91
C PHE A 9 -2.68 13.00 -2.38
N ALA A 10 -2.09 13.47 -1.28
CA ALA A 10 -2.37 14.78 -0.70
C ALA A 10 -2.18 15.91 -1.73
N LYS A 11 -1.03 15.93 -2.42
CA LYS A 11 -0.68 16.94 -3.45
C LYS A 11 -1.65 16.98 -4.64
N ASN A 12 -2.37 15.90 -4.93
CA ASN A 12 -3.32 15.83 -6.03
C ASN A 12 -4.78 15.95 -5.56
N SER A 13 -5.03 16.19 -4.28
CA SER A 13 -6.34 16.52 -3.71
C SER A 13 -6.63 18.02 -3.82
N ASN A 14 -7.89 18.40 -3.84
CA ASN A 14 -8.30 19.82 -3.87
C ASN A 14 -8.03 20.48 -2.52
N VAL A 15 -8.31 19.76 -1.43
CA VAL A 15 -8.14 20.21 -0.06
C VAL A 15 -7.33 19.18 0.72
N VAL A 16 -6.39 19.64 1.54
CA VAL A 16 -5.65 18.82 2.49
C VAL A 16 -6.04 19.25 3.90
N PHE A 17 -6.78 18.40 4.59
CA PHE A 17 -7.18 18.64 5.97
C PHE A 17 -6.03 18.35 6.94
N SER A 18 -5.34 17.22 6.74
CA SER A 18 -4.16 16.89 7.54
C SER A 18 -3.21 15.97 6.78
N GLU A 19 -1.91 16.17 6.95
CA GLU A 19 -0.84 15.35 6.36
C GLU A 19 0.43 15.37 7.21
N VAL A 20 1.37 14.47 6.90
CA VAL A 20 2.72 14.48 7.48
C VAL A 20 3.63 15.34 6.60
N LEU A 21 4.18 16.41 7.19
CA LEU A 21 5.08 17.35 6.50
C LEU A 21 6.52 16.79 6.39
N PRO A 22 7.36 17.37 5.51
CA PRO A 22 8.77 16.97 5.35
C PRO A 22 9.61 17.01 6.63
N ASN A 23 9.24 17.83 7.61
CA ASN A 23 9.89 17.89 8.92
C ASN A 23 9.35 16.85 9.92
N MET A 24 8.59 15.87 9.44
CA MET A 24 7.93 14.79 10.22
C MET A 24 6.88 15.29 11.22
N LYS A 25 6.49 16.56 11.17
CA LYS A 25 5.35 17.08 11.96
C LYS A 25 4.06 16.85 11.21
N THR A 26 2.99 16.68 11.95
CA THR A 26 1.64 16.62 11.38
C THR A 26 1.09 18.03 11.21
N PHE A 27 0.62 18.33 10.00
CA PHE A 27 -0.20 19.50 9.71
C PHE A 27 -1.67 19.13 9.90
N ILE A 28 -2.43 20.03 10.48
CA ILE A 28 -3.90 19.99 10.56
C ILE A 28 -4.37 21.39 10.19
N ALA A 29 -5.31 21.49 9.25
CA ALA A 29 -5.87 22.79 8.85
C ALA A 29 -6.81 23.34 9.94
N ASP A 30 -6.59 24.57 10.34
CA ASP A 30 -7.49 25.28 11.27
C ASP A 30 -8.82 25.65 10.61
N SER A 31 -8.81 25.90 9.30
CA SER A 31 -9.98 26.17 8.45
C SER A 31 -9.68 25.74 7.01
N PHE A 32 -10.70 25.43 6.25
CA PHE A 32 -10.62 25.10 4.83
C PHE A 32 -11.93 25.45 4.13
N GLU A 33 -11.85 25.71 2.84
CA GLU A 33 -13.01 25.83 1.94
C GLU A 33 -13.11 24.55 1.11
N LEU A 34 -14.31 24.02 0.98
CA LEU A 34 -14.58 22.78 0.25
C LEU A 34 -15.83 22.95 -0.59
N ASP A 35 -15.72 22.69 -1.88
CA ASP A 35 -16.83 22.72 -2.82
C ASP A 35 -17.32 21.31 -3.17
N SER A 36 -18.60 21.21 -3.55
CA SER A 36 -19.17 19.95 -4.04
C SER A 36 -18.37 19.36 -5.20
N GLY A 37 -18.23 18.04 -5.21
CA GLY A 37 -17.45 17.32 -6.22
C GLY A 37 -15.94 17.25 -5.97
N GLN A 38 -15.42 17.98 -4.98
CA GLN A 38 -13.97 18.02 -4.70
C GLN A 38 -13.46 16.78 -3.95
N ILE A 39 -12.13 16.64 -3.99
CA ILE A 39 -11.38 15.62 -3.26
C ILE A 39 -10.78 16.27 -2.02
N ILE A 40 -11.02 15.70 -0.84
CA ILE A 40 -10.37 16.08 0.41
C ILE A 40 -9.47 14.94 0.90
N PHE A 41 -8.24 15.27 1.29
CA PHE A 41 -7.26 14.35 1.87
C PHE A 41 -7.17 14.56 3.38
N SER A 42 -7.09 13.49 4.13
CA SER A 42 -6.81 13.50 5.57
C SER A 42 -5.88 12.37 5.97
N LYS A 43 -4.94 12.66 6.86
CA LYS A 43 -4.28 11.63 7.64
C LYS A 43 -5.35 10.85 8.42
N ILE A 44 -5.29 9.51 8.40
CA ILE A 44 -6.35 8.67 9.00
C ILE A 44 -6.54 8.93 10.50
N ASP A 45 -5.47 9.26 11.23
CA ASP A 45 -5.55 9.55 12.68
C ASP A 45 -6.45 10.75 13.01
N HIS A 46 -6.66 11.67 12.06
CA HIS A 46 -7.48 12.88 12.24
C HIS A 46 -8.84 12.80 11.55
N VAL A 47 -9.16 11.67 10.93
CA VAL A 47 -10.38 11.52 10.15
C VAL A 47 -11.64 11.77 10.99
N HIS A 48 -11.67 11.38 12.26
CA HIS A 48 -12.81 11.63 13.14
C HIS A 48 -13.14 13.12 13.29
N ILE A 49 -12.09 13.97 13.34
CA ILE A 49 -12.27 15.43 13.42
C ILE A 49 -12.92 15.92 12.13
N LEU A 50 -12.37 15.50 10.98
CA LEU A 50 -12.91 15.88 9.67
C LEU A 50 -14.36 15.43 9.47
N LEU A 51 -14.69 14.16 9.79
CA LEU A 51 -16.03 13.64 9.64
C LEU A 51 -17.03 14.41 10.51
N ASN A 52 -16.63 14.82 11.73
CA ASN A 52 -17.46 15.62 12.60
C ASN A 52 -17.67 17.05 12.07
N LEU A 53 -16.65 17.67 11.46
CA LEU A 53 -16.78 18.98 10.82
C LEU A 53 -17.76 18.92 9.63
N LEU A 54 -17.69 17.86 8.82
CA LEU A 54 -18.54 17.70 7.63
C LEU A 54 -19.97 17.21 7.94
N LYS A 55 -20.24 16.78 9.18
CA LYS A 55 -21.51 16.15 9.54
C LYS A 55 -22.73 17.04 9.31
N ASN A 56 -22.59 18.35 9.48
CA ASN A 56 -23.68 19.32 9.38
C ASN A 56 -23.67 20.11 8.05
N GLU A 57 -22.75 19.80 7.14
CA GLU A 57 -22.62 20.46 5.85
C GLU A 57 -23.63 19.90 4.83
N SER A 58 -24.91 20.35 4.94
CA SER A 58 -26.02 19.86 4.13
C SER A 58 -25.94 20.26 2.65
N ASP A 59 -25.25 21.35 2.36
CA ASP A 59 -25.15 21.92 1.01
C ASP A 59 -24.03 21.28 0.19
N LEU A 60 -23.12 20.57 0.85
CA LEU A 60 -22.05 19.81 0.17
C LEU A 60 -22.60 18.47 -0.32
N ILE A 61 -22.23 18.14 -1.56
CA ILE A 61 -22.54 16.85 -2.18
C ILE A 61 -21.33 16.32 -2.94
N ASP A 62 -21.27 15.00 -3.10
CA ASP A 62 -20.31 14.30 -3.95
C ASP A 62 -18.83 14.52 -3.56
N ILE A 63 -18.55 14.70 -2.28
CA ILE A 63 -17.19 14.79 -1.78
C ILE A 63 -16.51 13.41 -1.87
N LYS A 64 -15.26 13.36 -2.38
CA LYS A 64 -14.42 12.18 -2.35
C LYS A 64 -13.41 12.34 -1.23
N LEU A 65 -13.49 11.48 -0.23
CA LEU A 65 -12.54 11.46 0.88
C LEU A 65 -11.37 10.51 0.57
N ILE A 66 -10.13 10.98 0.73
CA ILE A 66 -8.94 10.13 0.76
C ILE A 66 -8.41 10.10 2.19
N THR A 67 -8.24 8.90 2.77
CA THR A 67 -7.51 8.74 4.03
C THR A 67 -6.26 7.89 3.85
N HIS A 68 -5.15 8.37 4.41
CA HIS A 68 -3.82 7.78 4.25
C HIS A 68 -2.91 8.10 5.44
N GLU A 69 -1.63 7.73 5.35
CA GLU A 69 -0.54 8.13 6.28
C GLU A 69 -0.77 7.66 7.74
N GLY A 70 -1.26 6.44 7.92
CA GLY A 70 -1.39 5.82 9.25
C GLY A 70 -1.76 4.35 9.16
N ASP A 71 -1.75 3.68 10.30
CA ASP A 71 -1.96 2.22 10.41
C ASP A 71 -3.41 1.84 10.69
N ILE A 72 -4.28 2.81 10.99
CA ILE A 72 -5.69 2.57 11.35
C ILE A 72 -6.45 2.05 10.13
N GLY A 73 -7.12 0.91 10.30
CA GLY A 73 -8.03 0.35 9.31
C GLY A 73 -9.40 1.03 9.33
N VAL A 74 -10.01 1.19 8.16
CA VAL A 74 -11.40 1.66 8.05
C VAL A 74 -12.31 0.44 8.14
N ASP A 75 -12.78 0.16 9.35
CA ASP A 75 -13.77 -0.86 9.66
C ASP A 75 -15.21 -0.33 9.50
N LYS A 76 -16.18 -1.21 9.71
CA LYS A 76 -17.60 -0.82 9.65
C LYS A 76 -17.95 0.30 10.64
N LYS A 77 -17.39 0.26 11.86
CA LYS A 77 -17.71 1.24 12.91
C LYS A 77 -17.22 2.63 12.53
N LEU A 78 -16.03 2.73 11.96
CA LEU A 78 -15.48 3.99 11.49
C LEU A 78 -16.24 4.48 10.24
N PHE A 79 -16.54 3.56 9.30
CA PHE A 79 -17.26 3.89 8.08
C PHE A 79 -18.68 4.40 8.35
N ASP A 80 -19.39 3.87 9.34
CA ASP A 80 -20.75 4.30 9.72
C ASP A 80 -20.79 5.77 10.20
N LEU A 81 -19.64 6.39 10.49
CA LEU A 81 -19.54 7.83 10.83
C LEU A 81 -19.48 8.73 9.60
N LYS A 82 -19.41 8.16 8.39
CA LYS A 82 -19.31 8.90 7.13
C LYS A 82 -20.52 9.81 6.91
N PRO A 83 -20.35 11.15 6.79
CA PRO A 83 -21.43 12.06 6.44
C PRO A 83 -22.00 11.81 5.04
N ASN A 84 -23.25 12.17 4.80
CA ASN A 84 -23.91 11.99 3.51
C ASN A 84 -23.27 12.79 2.37
N CYS A 85 -22.60 13.91 2.66
CA CYS A 85 -21.89 14.71 1.65
C CYS A 85 -20.72 13.95 1.02
N ILE A 86 -20.15 12.95 1.72
CA ILE A 86 -19.07 12.09 1.17
C ILE A 86 -19.71 10.97 0.35
N SER A 87 -19.56 11.02 -0.97
CA SER A 87 -20.06 9.98 -1.88
C SER A 87 -19.18 8.73 -1.90
N LYS A 88 -17.86 8.92 -1.86
CA LYS A 88 -16.86 7.84 -1.89
C LYS A 88 -15.75 8.10 -0.88
N TRP A 89 -15.31 7.03 -0.22
CA TRP A 89 -14.18 7.05 0.70
C TRP A 89 -13.08 6.11 0.18
N TYR A 90 -11.97 6.68 -0.25
CA TYR A 90 -10.78 5.98 -0.70
C TYR A 90 -9.80 5.87 0.46
N ALA A 91 -9.52 4.67 0.92
CA ALA A 91 -8.77 4.48 2.15
C ALA A 91 -7.59 3.50 2.01
N GLN A 92 -6.47 3.87 2.60
CA GLN A 92 -5.45 2.92 2.99
C GLN A 92 -6.01 2.03 4.12
N ASN A 93 -5.71 0.72 4.09
CA ASN A 93 -6.15 -0.24 5.11
C ASN A 93 -7.69 -0.36 5.26
N VAL A 94 -8.38 -0.78 4.20
CA VAL A 94 -9.82 -1.08 4.26
C VAL A 94 -10.05 -2.42 4.96
N GLU A 95 -10.92 -2.43 5.98
CA GLU A 95 -11.29 -3.61 6.79
C GLU A 95 -12.82 -3.89 6.78
N TYR A 96 -13.56 -3.22 5.88
CA TYR A 96 -15.00 -3.39 5.71
C TYR A 96 -15.37 -3.32 4.24
N GLU A 97 -16.17 -4.26 3.76
CA GLU A 97 -16.63 -4.30 2.38
C GLU A 97 -17.88 -3.43 2.18
N HIS A 98 -17.74 -2.39 1.38
CA HIS A 98 -18.84 -1.49 1.01
C HIS A 98 -18.58 -0.84 -0.35
N PRO A 99 -19.57 -0.68 -1.24
CA PRO A 99 -19.38 -0.09 -2.57
C PRO A 99 -18.86 1.35 -2.59
N ASP A 100 -18.99 2.08 -1.47
CA ASP A 100 -18.48 3.44 -1.32
C ASP A 100 -17.18 3.53 -0.50
N LEU A 101 -16.64 2.41 -0.03
CA LEU A 101 -15.35 2.32 0.65
C LEU A 101 -14.36 1.56 -0.25
N ILE A 102 -13.43 2.28 -0.84
CA ILE A 102 -12.57 1.76 -1.89
C ILE A 102 -11.11 1.71 -1.39
N PRO A 103 -10.45 0.55 -1.44
CA PRO A 103 -9.06 0.43 -1.04
C PRO A 103 -8.13 1.17 -2.02
N ILE A 104 -7.19 1.93 -1.47
CA ILE A 104 -6.08 2.54 -2.19
C ILE A 104 -4.73 2.13 -1.59
N PRO A 105 -3.66 2.05 -2.40
CA PRO A 105 -2.37 1.60 -1.95
C PRO A 105 -1.68 2.56 -0.98
N ILE A 106 -0.91 2.00 -0.01
CA ILE A 106 0.03 2.77 0.78
C ILE A 106 1.18 3.32 -0.09
N GLY A 107 1.62 2.56 -1.08
CA GLY A 107 2.72 2.94 -1.96
C GLY A 107 4.08 2.99 -1.27
N LEU A 108 4.97 3.83 -1.79
CA LEU A 108 6.27 4.10 -1.17
C LEU A 108 6.10 5.05 0.02
N ALA A 109 7.01 4.95 0.98
CA ALA A 109 7.07 5.98 2.01
C ALA A 109 7.41 7.33 1.39
N ASN A 110 6.94 8.40 2.03
CA ASN A 110 7.22 9.76 1.57
C ASN A 110 8.74 10.00 1.49
N ASP A 111 9.19 10.80 0.52
CA ASP A 111 10.61 11.02 0.21
C ASP A 111 11.47 11.51 1.39
N TYR A 112 10.85 12.14 2.36
CA TYR A 112 11.50 12.61 3.59
C TYR A 112 11.62 11.53 4.69
N CYS A 113 11.06 10.34 4.50
CA CYS A 113 11.23 9.23 5.44
C CYS A 113 12.64 8.62 5.29
N PRO A 114 13.49 8.62 6.35
CA PRO A 114 14.91 8.28 6.18
C PRO A 114 15.20 6.78 6.05
N ILE A 115 14.27 5.92 6.42
CA ILE A 115 14.50 4.48 6.59
C ILE A 115 13.90 3.59 5.49
N THR A 116 13.52 4.19 4.35
CA THR A 116 12.86 3.48 3.24
C THR A 116 13.56 3.74 1.92
N LEU A 117 13.43 2.82 0.98
CA LEU A 117 13.91 2.99 -0.38
C LEU A 117 13.26 4.21 -1.03
N LYS A 118 14.06 5.00 -1.74
CA LYS A 118 13.62 6.16 -2.49
C LYS A 118 13.40 5.79 -3.95
N ILE A 119 12.66 6.62 -4.68
CA ILE A 119 12.40 6.38 -6.09
C ILE A 119 13.69 6.24 -6.91
N HIS A 120 14.74 7.00 -6.60
CA HIS A 120 16.03 6.87 -7.29
C HIS A 120 16.70 5.52 -7.02
N ASP A 121 16.58 4.96 -5.81
CA ASP A 121 17.09 3.62 -5.49
C ASP A 121 16.39 2.53 -6.31
N LEU A 122 15.10 2.75 -6.65
CA LEU A 122 14.26 1.79 -7.35
C LEU A 122 14.44 1.84 -8.88
N THR A 123 14.85 3.00 -9.40
CA THR A 123 14.96 3.25 -10.86
C THR A 123 16.39 3.16 -11.41
N GLU A 124 17.40 2.99 -10.54
CA GLU A 124 18.75 2.71 -11.00
C GLU A 124 18.77 1.41 -11.82
N ASN A 125 19.44 1.46 -12.99
CA ASN A 125 19.53 0.35 -13.94
C ASN A 125 19.97 -0.93 -13.23
N VAL A 126 19.01 -1.78 -12.93
CA VAL A 126 19.29 -3.12 -12.45
C VAL A 126 19.73 -3.93 -13.67
N GLU A 127 21.01 -4.25 -13.77
CA GLU A 127 21.42 -5.33 -14.65
C GLU A 127 20.57 -6.55 -14.32
N LYS A 128 19.78 -7.03 -15.29
CA LYS A 128 18.95 -8.22 -15.10
C LYS A 128 19.87 -9.37 -14.70
N LYS A 129 19.95 -9.64 -13.42
CA LYS A 129 20.72 -10.78 -12.90
C LYS A 129 20.12 -12.05 -13.51
N GLN A 130 20.91 -12.81 -14.24
CA GLN A 130 20.44 -13.98 -14.99
C GLN A 130 20.03 -15.15 -14.10
N ASN A 131 20.45 -15.21 -12.84
CA ASN A 131 20.13 -16.30 -11.91
C ASN A 131 19.54 -15.73 -10.62
N LYS A 132 18.26 -15.39 -10.65
CA LYS A 132 17.55 -14.97 -9.43
C LYS A 132 17.23 -16.17 -8.55
N LYS A 133 17.37 -15.98 -7.23
CA LYS A 133 16.86 -16.90 -6.21
C LYS A 133 15.32 -16.85 -6.17
N LEU A 134 14.69 -17.88 -5.61
CA LEU A 134 13.25 -18.02 -5.70
C LEU A 134 12.52 -17.09 -4.73
N LEU A 135 12.65 -17.25 -3.42
CA LEU A 135 11.89 -16.53 -2.41
C LEU A 135 12.79 -15.77 -1.44
N TYR A 136 12.40 -14.53 -1.17
CA TYR A 136 13.02 -13.67 -0.18
C TYR A 136 12.12 -13.38 1.01
N ILE A 137 12.66 -13.41 2.22
CA ILE A 137 11.97 -13.15 3.47
C ILE A 137 12.81 -12.19 4.31
N ASN A 138 12.28 -10.99 4.52
CA ASN A 138 12.91 -9.96 5.36
C ASN A 138 11.82 -9.03 5.91
N HIS A 139 11.54 -9.11 7.21
CA HIS A 139 10.60 -8.22 7.87
C HIS A 139 10.88 -8.13 9.38
N ARG A 140 10.45 -7.04 10.00
CA ARG A 140 10.53 -6.89 11.46
C ARG A 140 9.40 -7.67 12.11
N SER A 141 9.74 -8.70 12.90
CA SER A 141 8.74 -9.49 13.63
C SER A 141 8.02 -8.66 14.71
N SER A 142 8.73 -7.70 15.33
CA SER A 142 8.18 -6.85 16.40
C SER A 142 7.04 -5.93 15.98
N THR A 143 6.89 -5.63 14.67
CA THR A 143 5.83 -4.75 14.18
C THR A 143 4.44 -5.37 14.31
N CYS A 144 4.32 -6.68 14.10
CA CYS A 144 3.09 -7.46 14.29
C CYS A 144 3.50 -8.89 14.66
N TYR A 145 3.87 -9.09 15.92
CA TYR A 145 4.55 -10.30 16.38
C TYR A 145 3.82 -11.59 16.01
N ASN A 146 2.54 -11.67 16.33
CA ASN A 146 1.74 -12.88 16.10
C ASN A 146 1.64 -13.27 14.61
N SER A 147 1.60 -12.29 13.70
CA SER A 147 1.49 -12.54 12.26
C SER A 147 2.83 -12.80 11.59
N ARG A 148 3.96 -12.38 12.20
CA ARG A 148 5.25 -12.33 11.52
C ARG A 148 6.31 -13.27 12.07
N GLN A 149 6.33 -13.52 13.38
CA GLN A 149 7.41 -14.28 14.02
C GLN A 149 7.54 -15.70 13.47
N TRP A 150 6.44 -16.39 13.28
CA TRP A 150 6.41 -17.77 12.83
C TRP A 150 6.96 -17.95 11.40
N ILE A 151 6.92 -16.91 10.55
CA ILE A 151 7.34 -16.97 9.15
C ILE A 151 8.84 -17.29 9.06
N TYR A 152 9.69 -16.65 9.86
CA TYR A 152 11.12 -16.95 9.89
C TYR A 152 11.37 -18.41 10.28
N GLU A 153 10.75 -18.87 11.36
CA GLU A 153 10.93 -20.22 11.86
C GLU A 153 10.47 -21.28 10.85
N TYR A 154 9.40 -20.99 10.13
CA TYR A 154 8.82 -21.91 9.14
C TYR A 154 9.71 -22.04 7.89
N PHE A 155 10.29 -20.95 7.41
CA PHE A 155 11.02 -20.94 6.14
C PHE A 155 12.54 -21.09 6.28
N LYS A 156 13.15 -20.89 7.43
CA LYS A 156 14.60 -20.86 7.62
C LYS A 156 15.35 -22.15 7.24
N THR A 157 14.64 -23.28 7.16
CA THR A 157 15.20 -24.58 6.81
C THR A 157 15.02 -24.95 5.32
N ASN A 158 14.37 -24.11 4.54
CA ASN A 158 14.08 -24.39 3.14
C ASN A 158 15.21 -23.80 2.25
N ASP A 159 15.90 -24.63 1.48
CA ASP A 159 17.03 -24.23 0.63
C ASP A 159 16.64 -23.27 -0.51
N TRP A 160 15.35 -23.26 -0.88
CA TRP A 160 14.81 -22.38 -1.90
C TRP A 160 14.42 -20.98 -1.37
N CYS A 161 14.58 -20.73 -0.06
CA CYS A 161 14.32 -19.45 0.59
C CYS A 161 15.60 -18.75 1.01
N THR A 162 15.64 -17.44 0.88
CA THR A 162 16.63 -16.59 1.55
C THR A 162 15.92 -15.86 2.69
N VAL A 163 16.39 -16.07 3.91
CA VAL A 163 15.82 -15.48 5.13
C VAL A 163 16.84 -14.56 5.77
N ASP A 164 16.60 -13.26 5.73
CA ASP A 164 17.45 -12.23 6.32
C ASP A 164 16.78 -11.56 7.51
N HIS A 165 17.58 -11.15 8.50
CA HIS A 165 17.12 -10.28 9.57
C HIS A 165 16.95 -8.82 9.08
N PRO A 166 16.06 -8.02 9.70
CA PRO A 166 15.72 -6.67 9.23
C PRO A 166 16.75 -5.58 9.60
N ASN A 167 18.02 -5.93 9.71
CA ASN A 167 19.14 -5.05 10.06
C ASN A 167 20.04 -4.70 8.85
N LEU A 168 19.60 -5.05 7.65
CA LEU A 168 20.31 -4.70 6.42
C LEU A 168 20.29 -3.18 6.17
N THR A 169 21.35 -2.67 5.57
CA THR A 169 21.34 -1.34 4.97
C THR A 169 20.36 -1.30 3.80
N LEU A 170 19.88 -0.11 3.42
CA LEU A 170 18.98 0.03 2.25
C LEU A 170 19.60 -0.52 0.97
N LYS A 171 20.93 -0.35 0.79
CA LYS A 171 21.66 -0.90 -0.36
C LYS A 171 21.67 -2.43 -0.38
N GLU A 172 21.92 -3.07 0.77
CA GLU A 172 21.87 -4.52 0.89
C GLU A 172 20.45 -5.04 0.67
N TYR A 173 19.44 -4.41 1.28
CA TYR A 173 18.04 -4.75 1.08
C TYR A 173 17.65 -4.65 -0.41
N LYS A 174 18.01 -3.54 -1.09
CA LYS A 174 17.78 -3.38 -2.53
C LYS A 174 18.46 -4.48 -3.35
N SER A 175 19.72 -4.83 -3.01
CA SER A 175 20.45 -5.92 -3.68
C SER A 175 19.76 -7.27 -3.53
N GLN A 176 19.16 -7.53 -2.37
CA GLN A 176 18.35 -8.74 -2.15
C GLN A 176 17.06 -8.70 -2.98
N LEU A 177 16.37 -7.56 -3.00
CA LEU A 177 15.21 -7.40 -3.87
C LEU A 177 15.54 -7.74 -5.32
N ASP A 178 16.64 -7.19 -5.88
CA ASP A 178 17.03 -7.40 -7.27
C ASP A 178 17.46 -8.85 -7.58
N SER A 179 17.82 -9.62 -6.56
CA SER A 179 18.32 -10.99 -6.71
C SER A 179 17.28 -12.08 -6.50
N HIS A 180 16.02 -11.73 -6.27
CA HIS A 180 14.95 -12.71 -6.05
C HIS A 180 13.77 -12.52 -6.99
N HIS A 181 12.98 -13.57 -7.17
CA HIS A 181 11.75 -13.54 -7.96
C HIS A 181 10.55 -13.14 -7.10
N PHE A 182 10.47 -13.63 -5.88
CA PHE A 182 9.35 -13.43 -4.96
C PHE A 182 9.80 -12.88 -3.61
N ILE A 183 8.89 -12.18 -2.94
CA ILE A 183 9.06 -11.72 -1.56
C ILE A 183 7.77 -11.88 -0.77
N ILE A 184 7.86 -12.39 0.46
CA ILE A 184 6.74 -12.39 1.40
C ILE A 184 6.56 -10.99 1.98
N CYS A 185 5.33 -10.46 1.87
CA CYS A 185 4.92 -9.16 2.38
C CYS A 185 3.83 -9.32 3.45
N PRO A 186 4.16 -9.73 4.67
CA PRO A 186 3.18 -9.92 5.72
C PRO A 186 2.66 -8.57 6.23
N ARG A 187 1.39 -8.53 6.68
CA ARG A 187 0.81 -7.33 7.28
C ARG A 187 1.69 -6.78 8.39
N GLY A 188 1.69 -5.45 8.55
CA GLY A 188 2.29 -4.75 9.66
C GLY A 188 1.27 -4.41 10.74
N ASN A 189 1.37 -3.21 11.31
CA ASN A 189 0.31 -2.63 12.13
C ASN A 189 -0.94 -2.40 11.26
N GLY A 190 -0.77 -1.81 10.07
CA GLY A 190 -1.78 -1.81 9.02
C GLY A 190 -1.70 -3.07 8.14
N VAL A 191 -2.71 -3.24 7.31
CA VAL A 191 -2.79 -4.36 6.34
C VAL A 191 -1.75 -4.17 5.25
N ASP A 192 -1.77 -3.01 4.57
CA ASP A 192 -0.86 -2.70 3.48
C ASP A 192 0.52 -2.25 4.01
N THR A 193 1.57 -2.58 3.27
CA THR A 193 2.95 -2.32 3.68
C THR A 193 3.78 -1.74 2.54
N HIS A 194 4.68 -0.82 2.84
CA HIS A 194 5.61 -0.24 1.86
C HIS A 194 6.42 -1.30 1.11
N ARG A 195 6.81 -2.40 1.79
CA ARG A 195 7.56 -3.51 1.19
C ARG A 195 6.89 -4.09 -0.05
N LEU A 196 5.57 -4.24 -0.03
CA LEU A 196 4.80 -4.73 -1.17
C LEU A 196 5.01 -3.81 -2.39
N TRP A 197 4.90 -2.51 -2.20
CA TRP A 197 5.03 -1.53 -3.28
C TRP A 197 6.48 -1.35 -3.72
N GLU A 198 7.44 -1.34 -2.78
CA GLU A 198 8.87 -1.35 -3.09
C GLU A 198 9.23 -2.54 -3.99
N SER A 199 8.72 -3.73 -3.67
CA SER A 199 8.97 -4.93 -4.49
C SER A 199 8.38 -4.83 -5.89
N LEU A 200 7.14 -4.35 -6.02
CA LEU A 200 6.52 -4.11 -7.33
C LEU A 200 7.32 -3.13 -8.18
N TYR A 201 7.81 -2.03 -7.60
CA TYR A 201 8.67 -1.07 -8.31
C TYR A 201 10.04 -1.65 -8.68
N CYS A 202 10.54 -2.63 -7.94
CA CYS A 202 11.77 -3.38 -8.27
C CYS A 202 11.52 -4.52 -9.28
N GLY A 203 10.27 -4.75 -9.71
CA GLY A 203 9.93 -5.84 -10.60
C GLY A 203 10.00 -7.23 -9.95
N ILE A 204 9.78 -7.28 -8.63
CA ILE A 204 9.68 -8.51 -7.84
C ILE A 204 8.22 -8.77 -7.55
N ILE A 205 7.83 -10.03 -7.51
CA ILE A 205 6.46 -10.45 -7.26
C ILE A 205 6.22 -10.55 -5.74
N PRO A 206 5.46 -9.63 -5.14
CA PRO A 206 5.07 -9.75 -3.73
C PRO A 206 4.04 -10.86 -3.54
N ILE A 207 4.13 -11.52 -2.39
CA ILE A 207 3.16 -12.50 -1.91
C ILE A 207 2.54 -11.96 -0.63
N VAL A 208 1.20 -11.92 -0.57
CA VAL A 208 0.42 -11.49 0.58
C VAL A 208 -0.62 -12.54 0.96
N GLU A 209 -1.05 -12.55 2.20
CA GLU A 209 -2.23 -13.32 2.62
C GLU A 209 -3.51 -12.59 2.22
N LYS A 210 -4.56 -13.38 1.92
CA LYS A 210 -5.85 -12.88 1.47
C LYS A 210 -6.44 -11.85 2.42
N HIS A 211 -6.87 -10.72 1.86
CA HIS A 211 -7.56 -9.66 2.58
C HIS A 211 -8.36 -8.79 1.59
N ILE A 212 -9.52 -8.28 2.00
CA ILE A 212 -10.39 -7.45 1.15
C ILE A 212 -9.66 -6.24 0.55
N HIS A 213 -8.75 -5.64 1.30
CA HIS A 213 -7.93 -4.53 0.82
C HIS A 213 -7.11 -4.90 -0.43
N TYR A 214 -6.50 -6.09 -0.43
CA TYR A 214 -5.65 -6.55 -1.53
C TYR A 214 -6.45 -6.98 -2.77
N GLU A 215 -7.66 -7.50 -2.59
CA GLU A 215 -8.54 -7.89 -3.70
C GLU A 215 -8.82 -6.70 -4.63
N GLY A 216 -8.97 -5.48 -4.08
CA GLY A 216 -9.11 -4.25 -4.86
C GLY A 216 -7.77 -3.70 -5.39
N CYS A 217 -6.80 -3.48 -4.48
CA CYS A 217 -5.54 -2.83 -4.82
C CYS A 217 -4.69 -3.61 -5.81
N LEU A 218 -4.59 -4.94 -5.66
CA LEU A 218 -3.66 -5.77 -6.42
C LEU A 218 -4.25 -6.40 -7.68
N LEU A 219 -5.53 -6.17 -7.95
CA LEU A 219 -6.16 -6.70 -9.15
C LEU A 219 -5.38 -6.30 -10.41
N ASN A 220 -4.96 -7.30 -11.21
CA ASN A 220 -4.15 -7.13 -12.42
C ASN A 220 -2.73 -6.56 -12.22
N LEU A 221 -2.21 -6.52 -11.00
CA LEU A 221 -0.78 -6.33 -10.71
C LEU A 221 -0.05 -7.68 -10.61
N PRO A 222 1.28 -7.73 -10.83
CA PRO A 222 2.08 -8.94 -10.66
C PRO A 222 2.30 -9.25 -9.17
N ALA A 223 1.24 -9.70 -8.49
CA ALA A 223 1.25 -10.08 -7.08
C ALA A 223 0.52 -11.41 -6.89
N ILE A 224 0.88 -12.16 -5.85
CA ILE A 224 0.23 -13.41 -5.48
C ILE A 224 -0.51 -13.21 -4.16
N ILE A 225 -1.78 -13.61 -4.14
CA ILE A 225 -2.61 -13.66 -2.94
C ILE A 225 -2.81 -15.12 -2.59
N VAL A 226 -2.44 -15.52 -1.37
CA VAL A 226 -2.60 -16.87 -0.83
C VAL A 226 -3.50 -16.86 0.41
N ASP A 227 -4.12 -17.96 0.74
CA ASP A 227 -4.89 -18.07 1.98
C ASP A 227 -3.95 -18.09 3.20
N SER A 228 -2.80 -18.75 3.08
CA SER A 228 -1.74 -18.74 4.09
C SER A 228 -0.36 -18.81 3.45
N PHE A 229 0.65 -18.17 4.05
CA PHE A 229 2.05 -18.36 3.62
C PHE A 229 2.53 -19.81 3.81
N LYS A 230 1.85 -20.63 4.60
CA LYS A 230 2.13 -22.06 4.74
C LYS A 230 1.82 -22.87 3.47
N ASP A 231 1.01 -22.32 2.57
CA ASP A 231 0.65 -22.97 1.30
C ASP A 231 1.76 -22.82 0.24
N LEU A 232 2.82 -22.04 0.54
CA LEU A 232 3.93 -21.82 -0.37
C LEU A 232 4.85 -23.05 -0.39
N THR A 233 5.08 -23.58 -1.58
CA THR A 233 6.09 -24.59 -1.88
C THR A 233 6.99 -24.12 -3.03
N GLU A 234 8.12 -24.77 -3.19
CA GLU A 234 9.03 -24.48 -4.31
C GLU A 234 8.33 -24.67 -5.66
N GLU A 235 7.61 -25.79 -5.81
CA GLU A 235 6.90 -26.15 -7.04
C GLU A 235 5.79 -25.13 -7.36
N PHE A 236 5.03 -24.70 -6.34
CA PHE A 236 4.01 -23.67 -6.50
C PHE A 236 4.61 -22.37 -7.06
N LEU A 237 5.73 -21.91 -6.49
CA LEU A 237 6.37 -20.67 -6.93
C LEU A 237 7.00 -20.80 -8.32
N GLN A 238 7.62 -21.94 -8.65
CA GLN A 238 8.15 -22.21 -9.99
C GLN A 238 7.02 -22.21 -11.04
N GLN A 239 5.88 -22.80 -10.73
CA GLN A 239 4.72 -22.78 -11.61
C GLN A 239 4.18 -21.36 -11.80
N LYS A 240 4.17 -20.53 -10.73
CA LYS A 240 3.74 -19.12 -10.82
C LYS A 240 4.68 -18.27 -11.67
N LEU A 241 5.98 -18.54 -11.68
CA LEU A 241 6.91 -17.86 -12.60
C LEU A 241 6.53 -18.09 -14.06
N ILE A 242 6.28 -19.36 -14.42
CA ILE A 242 5.87 -19.72 -15.78
C ILE A 242 4.54 -19.03 -16.13
N GLU A 243 3.55 -19.06 -15.23
CA GLU A 243 2.25 -18.40 -15.45
C GLU A 243 2.42 -16.89 -15.70
N PHE A 244 3.29 -16.23 -14.94
CA PHE A 244 3.47 -14.78 -15.02
C PHE A 244 4.22 -14.32 -16.27
N GLU A 245 5.03 -15.17 -16.91
CA GLU A 245 5.68 -14.86 -18.20
C GLU A 245 4.65 -14.62 -19.32
N TYR A 246 3.50 -15.28 -19.26
CA TYR A 246 2.45 -15.17 -20.30
C TYR A 246 1.31 -14.25 -19.91
N ARG A 247 1.23 -13.80 -18.65
CA ARG A 247 0.17 -12.95 -18.14
C ARG A 247 0.46 -11.47 -18.40
N LYS A 248 -0.55 -10.76 -18.88
CA LYS A 248 -0.48 -9.29 -19.00
C LYS A 248 -0.94 -8.63 -17.70
N PHE A 249 -0.15 -7.68 -17.22
CA PHE A 249 -0.42 -6.92 -16.01
C PHE A 249 -0.69 -5.45 -16.34
N ASN A 250 -1.49 -4.80 -15.51
CA ASN A 250 -1.75 -3.37 -15.63
C ASN A 250 -0.76 -2.57 -14.76
N LEU A 251 0.43 -2.33 -15.29
CA LEU A 251 1.48 -1.59 -14.59
C LEU A 251 1.19 -0.07 -14.47
N GLU A 252 0.16 0.47 -15.15
CA GLU A 252 -0.27 1.86 -14.96
C GLU A 252 -0.75 2.09 -13.52
N LYS A 253 -1.26 1.04 -12.85
CA LYS A 253 -1.61 1.06 -11.42
C LYS A 253 -0.42 1.35 -10.49
N LEU A 254 0.82 1.30 -10.96
CA LEU A 254 2.00 1.76 -10.22
C LEU A 254 2.23 3.28 -10.32
N ASN A 255 1.38 4.01 -11.05
CA ASN A 255 1.42 5.45 -11.15
C ASN A 255 0.26 6.08 -10.37
N VAL A 256 0.57 7.00 -9.45
CA VAL A 256 -0.47 7.69 -8.66
C VAL A 256 -1.49 8.40 -9.54
N SER A 257 -1.11 8.87 -10.73
CA SER A 257 -2.03 9.54 -11.65
C SER A 257 -3.18 8.64 -12.08
N TRP A 258 -2.94 7.32 -12.24
CA TRP A 258 -4.00 6.36 -12.55
C TRP A 258 -5.07 6.34 -11.44
N TRP A 259 -4.65 6.30 -10.17
CA TRP A 259 -5.56 6.31 -9.02
C TRP A 259 -6.33 7.63 -8.93
N ILE A 260 -5.64 8.75 -9.08
CA ILE A 260 -6.25 10.10 -9.01
C ILE A 260 -7.30 10.29 -10.11
N GLU A 261 -7.07 9.80 -11.33
CA GLU A 261 -8.06 9.87 -12.41
C GLU A 261 -9.33 9.08 -12.07
N LYS A 262 -9.18 7.90 -11.48
CA LYS A 262 -10.28 7.06 -11.03
C LYS A 262 -11.05 7.71 -9.87
N ILE A 263 -10.33 8.26 -8.89
CA ILE A 263 -10.93 8.97 -7.75
C ILE A 263 -11.73 10.19 -8.23
N LYS A 264 -11.20 10.98 -9.16
CA LYS A 264 -11.92 12.14 -9.74
C LYS A 264 -13.25 11.75 -10.37
N LYS A 265 -13.32 10.59 -10.98
CA LYS A 265 -14.53 10.06 -11.63
C LYS A 265 -15.48 9.36 -10.64
N GLY A 266 -15.07 9.16 -9.38
CA GLY A 266 -15.84 8.39 -8.41
C GLY A 266 -15.95 6.90 -8.74
N GLU A 267 -14.98 6.35 -9.49
CA GLU A 267 -14.99 4.96 -9.92
C GLU A 267 -14.54 4.01 -8.79
N ASN A 268 -15.08 2.80 -8.79
CA ASN A 268 -14.51 1.66 -8.06
C ASN A 268 -13.27 1.18 -8.81
N LEU A 269 -12.24 0.73 -8.09
CA LEU A 269 -10.89 0.50 -8.62
C LEU A 269 -10.60 -0.96 -8.90
#